data_15da04fa552ef08a0cceae7ac455282b
#
_entry.id   15da04fa552ef08a0cceae7ac455282b
#
_cell.length_a   1.000
_cell.length_b   1.000
_cell.length_c   1.000
_cell.angle_alpha   90.00
_cell.angle_beta   90.00
_cell.angle_gamma   90.00
#
_symmetry.space_group_name_H-M   'P 1'
#
loop_
_entity.id
_entity.type
_entity.pdbx_description
1 polymer ?
#
loop_
_entity_poly.entity_id
_entity_poly.type
_entity_poly.pdbx_seq_one_letter_code
_entity_poly.pdbx_strand_id
1 'polypeptide(L)'
;MTVVLGICCSRRHPGNSEILLKEALEAAREKEVAIDFLRLPDLRFEPCRGCLACVYKGSCAIKNDDLGILLEKVLQADGLIVAAPTYLLGPAGIVKLVTDRALTLSPHLETLAKRHRVAATISVAGNSQWNPLGVEQLNLFSLAYGYRVIDYLEAYAPGPGEVLLDPANAARARELGRRVARALQEGTGQRPVEPGQCPHCYSRSFRLNGGDGATCVVCNTTGRLIPENGGLHFVPAPPGPEGHFWTMAHRRHHLESWIIPSRDRYLAKRGQIKEMLGRYRGSSND
;
A
#
# COMPACT_ATOMS: atom_id res chain seq x y z
N MET A 1 17.83 1.54 15.91
CA MET A 1 18.41 1.83 14.58
C MET A 1 17.27 1.93 13.58
N THR A 2 17.21 2.99 12.80
CA THR A 2 16.17 3.21 11.78
C THR A 2 16.41 2.26 10.61
N VAL A 3 15.39 1.52 10.18
CA VAL A 3 15.48 0.51 9.12
C VAL A 3 14.57 0.88 7.96
N VAL A 4 15.08 0.85 6.74
CA VAL A 4 14.31 0.95 5.48
C VAL A 4 14.23 -0.42 4.81
N LEU A 5 13.03 -0.96 4.69
CA LEU A 5 12.74 -2.20 3.99
C LEU A 5 12.44 -1.94 2.51
N GLY A 6 13.20 -2.57 1.64
CA GLY A 6 12.89 -2.65 0.21
C GLY A 6 12.12 -3.92 -0.12
N ILE A 7 10.94 -3.77 -0.74
CA ILE A 7 10.12 -4.90 -1.20
C ILE A 7 10.11 -4.92 -2.73
N CYS A 8 10.68 -5.97 -3.33
CA CYS A 8 10.64 -6.24 -4.76
C CYS A 8 9.50 -7.21 -5.10
N CYS A 9 8.60 -6.80 -6.00
CA CYS A 9 7.47 -7.62 -6.47
C CYS A 9 7.69 -8.22 -7.87
N SER A 10 8.89 -8.07 -8.47
CA SER A 10 9.23 -8.59 -9.79
C SER A 10 9.75 -10.02 -9.73
N ARG A 11 9.23 -10.89 -10.61
CA ARG A 11 9.79 -12.24 -10.83
C ARG A 11 11.10 -12.23 -11.63
N ARG A 12 11.35 -11.18 -12.43
CA ARG A 12 12.61 -11.04 -13.16
C ARG A 12 13.75 -10.70 -12.21
N HIS A 13 14.91 -11.33 -12.38
CA HIS A 13 16.10 -11.14 -11.54
C HIS A 13 17.39 -11.03 -12.37
N PRO A 14 18.05 -9.81 -12.39
CA PRO A 14 17.50 -8.53 -11.98
C PRO A 14 16.49 -8.01 -12.99
N GLY A 15 15.35 -7.46 -12.51
CA GLY A 15 14.36 -6.77 -13.34
C GLY A 15 14.41 -5.26 -13.11
N ASN A 16 13.78 -4.49 -13.98
CA ASN A 16 13.75 -3.02 -13.88
C ASN A 16 13.31 -2.52 -12.50
N SER A 17 12.26 -3.10 -11.93
CA SER A 17 11.78 -2.74 -10.58
C SER A 17 12.81 -3.02 -9.49
N GLU A 18 13.55 -4.13 -9.59
CA GLU A 18 14.60 -4.47 -8.64
C GLU A 18 15.80 -3.54 -8.76
N ILE A 19 16.19 -3.19 -9.98
CA ILE A 19 17.29 -2.26 -10.24
C ILE A 19 17.00 -0.91 -9.58
N LEU A 20 15.84 -0.31 -9.86
CA LEU A 20 15.46 0.99 -9.28
C LEU A 20 15.29 0.92 -7.75
N LEU A 21 14.77 -0.19 -7.24
CA LEU A 21 14.67 -0.40 -5.80
C LEU A 21 16.04 -0.42 -5.14
N LYS A 22 17.01 -1.12 -5.72
CA LYS A 22 18.39 -1.16 -5.21
C LYS A 22 19.05 0.20 -5.26
N GLU A 23 18.88 0.98 -6.33
CA GLU A 23 19.36 2.36 -6.40
C GLU A 23 18.79 3.23 -5.27
N ALA A 24 17.49 3.09 -5.00
CA ALA A 24 16.85 3.82 -3.91
C ALA A 24 17.37 3.41 -2.53
N LEU A 25 17.54 2.09 -2.29
CA LEU A 25 18.05 1.57 -1.02
C LEU A 25 19.51 1.99 -0.76
N GLU A 26 20.38 1.93 -1.78
CA GLU A 26 21.76 2.40 -1.66
C GLU A 26 21.82 3.89 -1.31
N ALA A 27 21.00 4.71 -1.94
CA ALA A 27 20.94 6.13 -1.64
C ALA A 27 20.36 6.43 -0.24
N ALA A 28 19.47 5.57 0.28
CA ALA A 28 19.02 5.64 1.67
C ALA A 28 20.17 5.26 2.64
N ARG A 29 20.92 4.19 2.30
CA ARG A 29 22.07 3.73 3.10
C ARG A 29 23.16 4.81 3.22
N GLU A 30 23.41 5.59 2.15
CA GLU A 30 24.32 6.74 2.16
C GLU A 30 23.93 7.79 3.22
N LYS A 31 22.71 7.74 3.74
CA LYS A 31 22.16 8.59 4.81
C LYS A 31 22.17 7.90 6.19
N GLU A 32 23.01 6.89 6.36
CA GLU A 32 23.24 6.19 7.64
C GLU A 32 21.99 5.50 8.22
N VAL A 33 21.03 5.09 7.37
CA VAL A 33 19.94 4.23 7.76
C VAL A 33 20.25 2.78 7.40
N ALA A 34 19.86 1.84 8.24
CA ALA A 34 19.96 0.42 7.90
C ALA A 34 18.97 0.06 6.78
N ILE A 35 19.40 -0.81 5.88
CA ILE A 35 18.55 -1.31 4.81
C ILE A 35 18.31 -2.80 4.98
N ASP A 36 17.11 -3.25 4.62
CA ASP A 36 16.73 -4.65 4.47
C ASP A 36 16.06 -4.84 3.11
N PHE A 37 16.13 -6.04 2.56
CA PHE A 37 15.61 -6.31 1.22
C PHE A 37 14.84 -7.62 1.19
N LEU A 38 13.65 -7.60 0.57
CA LEU A 38 12.78 -8.76 0.43
C LEU A 38 12.23 -8.87 -0.99
N ARG A 39 12.35 -10.03 -1.59
CA ARG A 39 11.70 -10.37 -2.85
C ARG A 39 10.44 -11.19 -2.55
N LEU A 40 9.25 -10.61 -2.80
CA LEU A 40 7.99 -11.34 -2.58
C LEU A 40 7.85 -12.58 -3.48
N PRO A 41 8.30 -12.58 -4.75
CA PRO A 41 8.19 -13.76 -5.61
C PRO A 41 9.00 -14.99 -5.15
N ASP A 42 9.95 -14.81 -4.23
CA ASP A 42 10.75 -15.91 -3.66
C ASP A 42 10.04 -16.57 -2.47
N LEU A 43 8.92 -16.01 -2.04
CA LEU A 43 8.09 -16.47 -0.95
C LEU A 43 6.76 -17.04 -1.46
N ARG A 44 6.19 -17.93 -0.67
CA ARG A 44 4.87 -18.51 -0.93
C ARG A 44 3.79 -17.78 -0.12
N PHE A 45 2.73 -17.36 -0.79
CA PHE A 45 1.57 -16.75 -0.15
C PHE A 45 0.28 -17.41 -0.61
N GLU A 46 -0.60 -17.71 0.35
CA GLU A 46 -1.94 -18.20 0.08
C GLU A 46 -2.96 -17.03 0.09
N PRO A 47 -4.00 -17.09 -0.73
CA PRO A 47 -5.07 -16.08 -0.74
C PRO A 47 -5.75 -15.94 0.62
N CYS A 48 -6.17 -14.70 0.96
CA CYS A 48 -6.96 -14.45 2.17
C CYS A 48 -8.31 -15.17 2.09
N ARG A 49 -8.68 -15.88 3.16
CA ARG A 49 -9.96 -16.60 3.25
C ARG A 49 -11.10 -15.74 3.81
N GLY A 50 -10.88 -14.48 4.13
CA GLY A 50 -11.87 -13.57 4.72
C GLY A 50 -12.41 -14.00 6.09
N CYS A 51 -11.73 -14.90 6.79
CA CYS A 51 -12.21 -15.54 8.02
C CYS A 51 -12.09 -14.66 9.28
N LEU A 52 -11.41 -13.52 9.21
CA LEU A 52 -11.15 -12.57 10.29
C LEU A 52 -10.45 -13.15 11.54
N ALA A 53 -9.83 -14.34 11.44
CA ALA A 53 -9.11 -14.94 12.55
C ALA A 53 -7.97 -14.03 13.06
N CYS A 54 -7.33 -13.26 12.20
CA CYS A 54 -6.30 -12.29 12.56
C CYS A 54 -6.84 -11.18 13.50
N VAL A 55 -8.11 -10.81 13.36
CA VAL A 55 -8.76 -9.81 14.25
C VAL A 55 -9.17 -10.44 15.58
N TYR A 56 -9.83 -11.61 15.55
CA TYR A 56 -10.40 -12.21 16.76
C TYR A 56 -9.41 -13.05 17.57
N LYS A 57 -8.39 -13.63 16.93
CA LYS A 57 -7.40 -14.52 17.56
C LYS A 57 -5.97 -13.95 17.56
N GLY A 58 -5.78 -12.74 17.01
CA GLY A 58 -4.49 -12.07 16.92
C GLY A 58 -3.51 -12.70 15.91
N SER A 59 -3.93 -13.72 15.12
CA SER A 59 -3.05 -14.33 14.13
C SER A 59 -3.82 -14.90 12.95
N CYS A 60 -3.15 -14.99 11.78
CA CYS A 60 -3.75 -15.58 10.59
C CYS A 60 -4.06 -17.08 10.78
N ALA A 61 -5.19 -17.53 10.24
CA ALA A 61 -5.56 -18.95 10.25
C ALA A 61 -4.72 -19.79 9.27
N ILE A 62 -4.15 -19.16 8.23
CA ILE A 62 -3.25 -19.82 7.28
C ILE A 62 -1.85 -19.82 7.91
N LYS A 63 -1.28 -21.01 8.14
CA LYS A 63 0.00 -21.18 8.82
C LYS A 63 1.10 -21.78 7.93
N ASN A 64 0.73 -22.30 6.78
CA ASN A 64 1.63 -23.01 5.86
C ASN A 64 2.08 -22.12 4.69
N ASP A 65 2.32 -20.83 4.96
CA ASP A 65 2.88 -19.88 4.01
C ASP A 65 3.82 -18.87 4.69
N ASP A 66 4.48 -18.06 3.87
CA ASP A 66 5.57 -17.17 4.33
C ASP A 66 5.08 -15.77 4.75
N LEU A 67 3.77 -15.58 5.02
CA LEU A 67 3.26 -14.29 5.49
C LEU A 67 3.96 -13.81 6.77
N GLY A 68 4.36 -14.74 7.64
CA GLY A 68 5.10 -14.43 8.87
C GLY A 68 6.39 -13.68 8.61
N ILE A 69 7.15 -14.08 7.58
CA ILE A 69 8.41 -13.42 7.18
C ILE A 69 8.14 -11.96 6.73
N LEU A 70 7.11 -11.76 5.88
CA LEU A 70 6.74 -10.41 5.45
C LEU A 70 6.31 -9.54 6.63
N LEU A 71 5.47 -10.07 7.54
CA LEU A 71 4.98 -9.31 8.68
C LEU A 71 6.09 -8.92 9.64
N GLU A 72 7.01 -9.83 9.94
CA GLU A 72 8.17 -9.56 10.81
C GLU A 72 8.99 -8.38 10.26
N LYS A 73 9.38 -8.44 8.99
CA LYS A 73 10.15 -7.38 8.33
C LYS A 73 9.39 -6.05 8.30
N VAL A 74 8.11 -6.08 7.96
CA VAL A 74 7.25 -4.89 7.96
C VAL A 74 7.12 -4.28 9.36
N LEU A 75 6.99 -5.10 10.40
CA LEU A 75 6.87 -4.60 11.78
C LEU A 75 8.18 -4.00 12.30
N GLN A 76 9.33 -4.49 11.84
CA GLN A 76 10.65 -3.98 12.23
C GLN A 76 11.00 -2.65 11.52
N ALA A 77 10.58 -2.48 10.27
CA ALA A 77 10.97 -1.33 9.45
C ALA A 77 10.22 -0.04 9.79
N ASP A 78 10.91 1.09 9.76
CA ASP A 78 10.36 2.45 9.86
C ASP A 78 10.10 3.05 8.49
N GLY A 79 10.94 2.73 7.50
CA GLY A 79 10.79 3.09 6.10
C GLY A 79 10.43 1.90 5.23
N LEU A 80 9.64 2.14 4.18
CA LEU A 80 9.29 1.15 3.18
C LEU A 80 9.51 1.73 1.77
N ILE A 81 10.22 0.99 0.92
CA ILE A 81 10.24 1.25 -0.52
C ILE A 81 9.74 0.01 -1.23
N VAL A 82 8.59 0.09 -1.90
CA VAL A 82 8.03 -1.05 -2.62
C VAL A 82 8.10 -0.80 -4.13
N ALA A 83 8.64 -1.78 -4.88
CA ALA A 83 8.79 -1.71 -6.32
C ALA A 83 8.12 -2.88 -7.03
N ALA A 84 7.28 -2.59 -8.03
CA ALA A 84 6.58 -3.62 -8.80
C ALA A 84 6.56 -3.30 -10.30
N PRO A 85 6.60 -4.35 -11.15
CA PRO A 85 6.23 -4.20 -12.55
C PRO A 85 4.71 -4.07 -12.66
N THR A 86 4.26 -3.31 -13.66
CA THR A 86 2.86 -3.24 -14.04
C THR A 86 2.53 -4.32 -15.06
N TYR A 87 1.49 -5.10 -14.77
CA TYR A 87 0.88 -6.06 -15.67
C TYR A 87 -0.61 -5.76 -15.79
N LEU A 88 -1.09 -5.60 -17.01
CA LEU A 88 -2.49 -5.33 -17.28
C LEU A 88 -3.04 -4.18 -16.40
N LEU A 89 -2.48 -2.98 -16.60
CA LEU A 89 -2.88 -1.71 -15.98
C LEU A 89 -2.56 -1.54 -14.48
N GLY A 90 -2.15 -2.57 -13.77
CA GLY A 90 -1.85 -2.52 -12.34
C GLY A 90 -0.59 -3.29 -11.95
N PRO A 91 -0.12 -3.19 -10.72
CA PRO A 91 1.08 -3.91 -10.29
C PRO A 91 0.86 -5.43 -10.30
N ALA A 92 1.97 -6.17 -10.34
CA ALA A 92 1.96 -7.63 -10.30
C ALA A 92 1.00 -8.17 -9.22
N GLY A 93 0.22 -9.21 -9.54
CA GLY A 93 -0.86 -9.74 -8.70
C GLY A 93 -0.45 -10.14 -7.27
N ILE A 94 0.83 -10.42 -7.05
CA ILE A 94 1.37 -10.69 -5.70
C ILE A 94 1.18 -9.50 -4.75
N VAL A 95 1.16 -8.26 -5.26
CA VAL A 95 0.90 -7.06 -4.45
C VAL A 95 -0.51 -7.14 -3.84
N LYS A 96 -1.53 -7.44 -4.65
CA LYS A 96 -2.91 -7.58 -4.17
C LYS A 96 -3.05 -8.79 -3.24
N LEU A 97 -2.41 -9.91 -3.58
CA LEU A 97 -2.44 -11.14 -2.77
C LEU A 97 -2.02 -10.89 -1.32
N VAL A 98 -0.94 -10.15 -1.11
CA VAL A 98 -0.49 -9.83 0.26
C VAL A 98 -1.23 -8.65 0.87
N THR A 99 -1.70 -7.67 0.07
CA THR A 99 -2.50 -6.54 0.57
C THR A 99 -3.80 -7.01 1.22
N ASP A 100 -4.46 -8.03 0.68
CA ASP A 100 -5.69 -8.62 1.24
C ASP A 100 -5.49 -9.20 2.65
N ARG A 101 -4.24 -9.44 3.03
CA ARG A 101 -3.88 -9.98 4.34
C ARG A 101 -3.39 -8.93 5.33
N ALA A 102 -3.46 -7.63 4.99
CA ALA A 102 -2.97 -6.54 5.85
C ALA A 102 -3.74 -6.40 7.19
N LEU A 103 -4.95 -6.97 7.32
CA LEU A 103 -5.65 -7.06 8.62
C LEU A 103 -4.88 -7.87 9.68
N THR A 104 -3.87 -8.65 9.29
CA THR A 104 -2.95 -9.32 10.23
C THR A 104 -2.14 -8.33 11.08
N LEU A 105 -2.10 -7.04 10.72
CA LEU A 105 -1.54 -5.97 11.54
C LEU A 105 -2.45 -5.52 12.70
N SER A 106 -3.70 -5.98 12.76
CA SER A 106 -4.67 -5.55 13.78
C SER A 106 -4.15 -5.64 15.23
N PRO A 107 -3.41 -6.69 15.65
CA PRO A 107 -2.86 -6.77 17.00
C PRO A 107 -1.76 -5.76 17.30
N HIS A 108 -1.20 -5.13 16.28
CA HIS A 108 -0.02 -4.25 16.38
C HIS A 108 -0.36 -2.76 16.23
N LEU A 109 -1.63 -2.39 16.05
CA LEU A 109 -2.03 -1.00 15.75
C LEU A 109 -1.56 0.00 16.83
N GLU A 110 -1.59 -0.35 18.11
CA GLU A 110 -1.13 0.53 19.18
C GLU A 110 0.38 0.78 19.16
N THR A 111 1.14 -0.28 18.90
CA THR A 111 2.60 -0.17 18.76
C THR A 111 2.98 0.63 17.52
N LEU A 112 2.29 0.40 16.40
CA LEU A 112 2.52 1.11 15.16
C LEU A 112 2.11 2.58 15.24
N ALA A 113 1.09 2.93 16.02
CA ALA A 113 0.64 4.31 16.22
C ALA A 113 1.71 5.22 16.85
N LYS A 114 2.64 4.63 17.61
CA LYS A 114 3.73 5.35 18.30
C LYS A 114 4.96 5.58 17.43
N ARG A 115 4.97 5.02 16.20
CA ARG A 115 6.13 5.08 15.30
C ARG A 115 5.88 6.03 14.15
N HIS A 116 6.91 6.78 13.77
CA HIS A 116 6.92 7.53 12.52
C HIS A 116 7.30 6.58 11.39
N ARG A 117 6.34 6.25 10.51
CA ARG A 117 6.53 5.27 9.43
C ARG A 117 6.19 5.90 8.09
N VAL A 118 7.14 5.84 7.17
CA VAL A 118 6.99 6.44 5.83
C VAL A 118 7.24 5.43 4.73
N ALA A 119 6.60 5.63 3.58
CA ALA A 119 6.81 4.80 2.40
C ALA A 119 7.00 5.63 1.14
N ALA A 120 7.71 5.02 0.19
CA ALA A 120 7.74 5.44 -1.20
C ALA A 120 7.53 4.25 -2.12
N THR A 121 7.03 4.51 -3.34
CA THR A 121 6.65 3.45 -4.27
C THR A 121 7.30 3.64 -5.64
N ILE A 122 7.63 2.53 -6.32
CA ILE A 122 8.22 2.51 -7.65
C ILE A 122 7.37 1.61 -8.54
N SER A 123 6.65 2.22 -9.48
CA SER A 123 5.88 1.52 -10.51
C SER A 123 6.65 1.50 -11.82
N VAL A 124 6.84 0.31 -12.41
CA VAL A 124 7.55 0.15 -13.66
C VAL A 124 6.64 -0.49 -14.70
N ALA A 125 6.38 0.21 -15.81
CA ALA A 125 5.54 -0.28 -16.89
C ALA A 125 6.27 -0.25 -18.24
N GLY A 126 5.70 -0.88 -19.25
CA GLY A 126 6.22 -0.80 -20.61
C GLY A 126 6.03 0.58 -21.25
N ASN A 127 4.93 1.25 -20.92
CA ASN A 127 4.66 2.64 -21.34
C ASN A 127 3.64 3.29 -20.39
N SER A 128 3.44 4.61 -20.50
CA SER A 128 2.60 5.40 -19.60
C SER A 128 1.10 5.07 -19.70
N GLN A 129 0.61 4.73 -20.88
CA GLN A 129 -0.82 4.45 -21.10
C GLN A 129 -1.29 3.17 -20.39
N TRP A 130 -0.35 2.26 -20.11
CA TRP A 130 -0.63 0.97 -19.47
C TRP A 130 -0.28 0.94 -17.97
N ASN A 131 -0.21 2.12 -17.32
CA ASN A 131 0.13 2.24 -15.89
C ASN A 131 -0.87 3.05 -15.04
N PRO A 132 -2.18 3.06 -15.34
CA PRO A 132 -3.11 3.95 -14.63
C PRO A 132 -3.31 3.60 -13.16
N LEU A 133 -3.03 2.36 -12.75
CA LEU A 133 -3.24 1.87 -11.39
C LEU A 133 -1.94 1.46 -10.68
N GLY A 134 -0.79 1.66 -11.33
CA GLY A 134 0.50 1.23 -10.80
C GLY A 134 0.82 1.88 -9.46
N VAL A 135 0.87 3.20 -9.44
CA VAL A 135 1.14 3.99 -8.22
C VAL A 135 -0.01 3.85 -7.21
N GLU A 136 -1.27 3.91 -7.67
CA GLU A 136 -2.46 3.83 -6.82
C GLU A 136 -2.46 2.57 -5.95
N GLN A 137 -2.22 1.40 -6.55
CA GLN A 137 -2.27 0.14 -5.82
C GLN A 137 -1.03 -0.11 -4.96
N LEU A 138 0.15 0.40 -5.36
CA LEU A 138 1.33 0.36 -4.51
C LEU A 138 1.21 1.29 -3.31
N ASN A 139 0.60 2.47 -3.49
CA ASN A 139 0.31 3.38 -2.40
C ASN A 139 -0.74 2.78 -1.45
N LEU A 140 -1.78 2.12 -1.98
CA LEU A 140 -2.75 1.38 -1.17
C LEU A 140 -2.08 0.28 -0.34
N PHE A 141 -1.16 -0.50 -0.94
CA PHE A 141 -0.36 -1.48 -0.21
C PHE A 141 0.39 -0.83 0.95
N SER A 142 1.11 0.27 0.71
CA SER A 142 1.88 0.97 1.73
C SER A 142 1.00 1.48 2.87
N LEU A 143 -0.14 2.09 2.55
CA LEU A 143 -1.13 2.55 3.52
C LEU A 143 -1.71 1.37 4.33
N ALA A 144 -2.07 0.26 3.67
CA ALA A 144 -2.63 -0.92 4.32
C ALA A 144 -1.64 -1.54 5.33
N TYR A 145 -0.34 -1.48 5.04
CA TYR A 145 0.71 -1.92 5.96
C TYR A 145 1.14 -0.84 6.97
N GLY A 146 0.41 0.28 7.05
CA GLY A 146 0.54 1.27 8.12
C GLY A 146 1.67 2.28 7.91
N TYR A 147 2.01 2.59 6.68
CA TYR A 147 2.98 3.61 6.33
C TYR A 147 2.29 4.84 5.72
N ARG A 148 2.84 6.02 5.96
CA ARG A 148 2.47 7.25 5.24
C ARG A 148 3.26 7.33 3.95
N VAL A 149 2.58 7.46 2.82
CA VAL A 149 3.24 7.64 1.52
C VAL A 149 3.80 9.06 1.42
N ILE A 150 5.06 9.20 1.04
CA ILE A 150 5.75 10.48 0.94
C ILE A 150 6.33 10.78 -0.45
N ASP A 151 6.46 9.75 -1.29
CA ASP A 151 7.01 9.88 -2.64
C ASP A 151 6.61 8.68 -3.50
N TYR A 152 6.71 8.84 -4.81
CA TYR A 152 6.55 7.76 -5.78
C TYR A 152 7.44 8.01 -7.02
N LEU A 153 7.73 6.94 -7.75
CA LEU A 153 8.39 6.95 -9.06
C LEU A 153 7.61 6.11 -10.04
N GLU A 154 7.34 6.66 -11.22
CA GLU A 154 6.91 5.91 -12.39
C GLU A 154 8.07 5.85 -13.39
N ALA A 155 8.38 4.65 -13.85
CA ALA A 155 9.40 4.43 -14.86
C ALA A 155 8.85 3.56 -16.00
N TYR A 156 9.29 3.82 -17.20
CA TYR A 156 8.79 3.16 -18.40
C TYR A 156 9.95 2.49 -19.15
N ALA A 157 9.96 1.15 -19.12
CA ALA A 157 11.00 0.34 -19.74
C ALA A 157 10.46 -1.07 -20.03
N PRO A 158 10.13 -1.41 -21.28
CA PRO A 158 9.54 -2.70 -21.64
C PRO A 158 10.53 -3.87 -21.53
N GLY A 159 11.79 -3.67 -21.88
CA GLY A 159 12.82 -4.71 -21.85
C GLY A 159 13.48 -4.90 -20.48
N PRO A 160 13.98 -6.10 -20.15
CA PRO A 160 14.73 -6.35 -18.92
C PRO A 160 16.03 -5.50 -18.88
N GLY A 161 16.22 -4.75 -17.80
CA GLY A 161 17.39 -3.87 -17.61
C GLY A 161 17.32 -2.56 -18.42
N GLU A 162 16.34 -2.39 -19.27
CA GLU A 162 16.21 -1.23 -20.17
C GLU A 162 16.06 0.10 -19.40
N VAL A 163 15.58 0.05 -18.15
CA VAL A 163 15.53 1.21 -17.27
C VAL A 163 16.89 1.90 -17.06
N LEU A 164 18.00 1.19 -17.31
CA LEU A 164 19.36 1.72 -17.21
C LEU A 164 19.76 2.60 -18.41
N LEU A 165 19.03 2.53 -19.53
CA LEU A 165 19.32 3.33 -20.71
C LEU A 165 18.98 4.82 -20.50
N ASP A 166 18.09 5.13 -19.55
CA ASP A 166 17.81 6.49 -19.14
C ASP A 166 18.36 6.76 -17.73
N PRO A 167 19.49 7.49 -17.62
CA PRO A 167 20.09 7.82 -16.32
C PRO A 167 19.15 8.59 -15.36
N ALA A 168 18.14 9.27 -15.89
CA ALA A 168 17.15 9.99 -15.07
C ALA A 168 16.35 9.03 -14.18
N ASN A 169 16.09 7.80 -14.61
CA ASN A 169 15.41 6.79 -13.83
C ASN A 169 16.20 6.44 -12.54
N ALA A 170 17.49 6.14 -12.68
CA ALA A 170 18.37 5.84 -11.54
C ALA A 170 18.52 7.05 -10.62
N ALA A 171 18.75 8.25 -11.19
CA ALA A 171 18.86 9.49 -10.43
C ALA A 171 17.59 9.77 -9.60
N ARG A 172 16.41 9.57 -10.19
CA ARG A 172 15.12 9.75 -9.52
C ARG A 172 14.88 8.69 -8.44
N ALA A 173 15.26 7.43 -8.66
CA ALA A 173 15.19 6.38 -7.65
C ALA A 173 16.11 6.69 -6.46
N ARG A 174 17.32 7.16 -6.69
CA ARG A 174 18.24 7.59 -5.63
C ARG A 174 17.69 8.78 -4.84
N GLU A 175 17.09 9.78 -5.51
CA GLU A 175 16.43 10.89 -4.80
C GLU A 175 15.26 10.41 -3.93
N LEU A 176 14.45 9.47 -4.42
CA LEU A 176 13.38 8.84 -3.64
C LEU A 176 13.92 8.17 -2.36
N GLY A 177 15.01 7.42 -2.46
CA GLY A 177 15.67 6.81 -1.30
C GLY A 177 16.18 7.85 -0.29
N ARG A 178 16.85 8.93 -0.75
CA ARG A 178 17.28 10.03 0.12
C ARG A 178 16.10 10.72 0.82
N ARG A 179 14.96 10.89 0.13
CA ARG A 179 13.74 11.46 0.73
C ARG A 179 13.19 10.60 1.84
N VAL A 180 13.16 9.27 1.65
CA VAL A 180 12.74 8.34 2.70
C VAL A 180 13.64 8.45 3.92
N ALA A 181 14.97 8.46 3.74
CA ALA A 181 15.92 8.62 4.84
C ALA A 181 15.74 9.96 5.58
N ARG A 182 15.65 11.09 4.85
CA ARG A 182 15.40 12.41 5.44
C ARG A 182 14.07 12.45 6.21
N ALA A 183 13.01 11.87 5.66
CA ALA A 183 11.72 11.85 6.33
C ALA A 183 11.78 11.11 7.68
N LEU A 184 12.56 10.04 7.76
CA LEU A 184 12.75 9.28 8.99
C LEU A 184 13.63 9.99 10.02
N GLN A 185 14.64 10.74 9.59
CA GLN A 185 15.60 11.41 10.46
C GLN A 185 15.15 12.81 10.88
N GLU A 186 14.56 13.56 9.96
CA GLU A 186 14.26 15.00 10.12
C GLU A 186 12.77 15.32 10.14
N GLY A 187 11.90 14.35 9.84
CA GLY A 187 10.47 14.57 9.66
C GLY A 187 10.08 15.29 8.36
N THR A 188 11.06 15.61 7.50
CA THR A 188 10.93 16.33 6.23
C THR A 188 11.11 15.38 5.05
N GLY A 189 11.09 15.87 3.81
CA GLY A 189 11.40 15.06 2.63
C GLY A 189 10.17 14.62 1.81
N GLN A 190 8.96 15.03 2.20
CA GLN A 190 7.78 14.76 1.40
C GLN A 190 7.89 15.43 0.02
N ARG A 191 7.55 14.68 -1.04
CA ARG A 191 7.44 15.23 -2.40
C ARG A 191 6.38 16.32 -2.46
N PRO A 192 6.60 17.45 -3.15
CA PRO A 192 5.54 18.41 -3.43
C PRO A 192 4.36 17.75 -4.14
N VAL A 193 3.16 18.17 -3.79
CA VAL A 193 1.91 17.70 -4.43
C VAL A 193 1.69 18.50 -5.71
N GLU A 194 1.43 17.78 -6.80
CA GLU A 194 1.13 18.38 -8.10
C GLU A 194 -0.38 18.59 -8.27
N PRO A 195 -0.81 19.48 -9.19
CA PRO A 195 -2.22 19.59 -9.56
C PRO A 195 -2.83 18.22 -9.89
N GLY A 196 -4.06 17.98 -9.46
CA GLY A 196 -4.78 16.73 -9.66
C GLY A 196 -4.33 15.58 -8.78
N GLN A 197 -3.47 15.80 -7.79
CA GLN A 197 -3.05 14.76 -6.84
C GLN A 197 -3.71 14.90 -5.48
N CYS A 198 -3.98 13.76 -4.86
CA CYS A 198 -4.34 13.71 -3.45
C CYS A 198 -3.10 13.99 -2.56
N PRO A 199 -3.15 14.98 -1.65
CA PRO A 199 -1.98 15.35 -0.83
C PRO A 199 -1.59 14.29 0.21
N HIS A 200 -2.45 13.30 0.46
CA HIS A 200 -2.16 12.23 1.41
C HIS A 200 -1.52 10.98 0.79
N CYS A 201 -1.78 10.72 -0.50
CA CYS A 201 -1.31 9.49 -1.13
C CYS A 201 -0.87 9.65 -2.59
N TYR A 202 -0.82 10.88 -3.11
CA TYR A 202 -0.43 11.20 -4.50
C TYR A 202 -1.28 10.59 -5.61
N SER A 203 -2.38 9.88 -5.28
CA SER A 203 -3.29 9.34 -6.28
C SER A 203 -3.92 10.46 -7.12
N ARG A 204 -4.07 10.19 -8.42
CA ARG A 204 -4.82 11.02 -9.36
C ARG A 204 -6.23 10.49 -9.64
N SER A 205 -6.63 9.42 -8.93
CA SER A 205 -7.91 8.74 -9.13
C SER A 205 -8.93 9.18 -8.09
N PHE A 206 -10.04 9.75 -8.55
CA PHE A 206 -11.10 10.30 -7.70
C PHE A 206 -12.48 9.78 -8.13
N ARG A 207 -13.32 9.44 -7.15
CA ARG A 207 -14.76 9.28 -7.35
C ARG A 207 -15.42 10.64 -7.19
N LEU A 208 -16.17 11.08 -8.20
CA LEU A 208 -16.95 12.32 -8.16
C LEU A 208 -18.24 12.11 -7.36
N ASN A 209 -18.54 13.04 -6.45
CA ASN A 209 -19.68 12.95 -5.53
C ASN A 209 -20.80 13.97 -5.88
N GLY A 210 -20.74 14.55 -7.09
CA GLY A 210 -21.61 15.64 -7.53
C GLY A 210 -21.01 17.02 -7.29
N GLY A 211 -21.32 17.98 -8.19
CA GLY A 211 -20.67 19.30 -8.19
C GLY A 211 -19.15 19.19 -8.28
N ASP A 212 -18.46 19.87 -7.40
CA ASP A 212 -17.00 19.82 -7.26
C ASP A 212 -16.52 18.79 -6.21
N GLY A 213 -17.43 18.09 -5.55
CA GLY A 213 -17.14 17.11 -4.52
C GLY A 213 -16.43 15.87 -5.08
N ALA A 214 -15.37 15.43 -4.42
CA ALA A 214 -14.60 14.27 -4.83
C ALA A 214 -14.08 13.46 -3.62
N THR A 215 -13.89 12.16 -3.85
CA THR A 215 -13.26 11.25 -2.88
C THR A 215 -12.09 10.54 -3.54
N CYS A 216 -10.90 10.64 -2.96
CA CYS A 216 -9.75 9.86 -3.42
C CYS A 216 -10.02 8.36 -3.26
N VAL A 217 -9.90 7.59 -4.35
CA VAL A 217 -10.22 6.15 -4.34
C VAL A 217 -9.18 5.30 -3.60
N VAL A 218 -7.97 5.82 -3.38
CA VAL A 218 -6.88 5.10 -2.70
C VAL A 218 -6.95 5.28 -1.19
N CYS A 219 -7.07 6.52 -0.73
CA CYS A 219 -6.98 6.82 0.70
C CYS A 219 -8.30 7.26 1.33
N ASN A 220 -9.37 7.27 0.55
CA ASN A 220 -10.73 7.63 0.98
C ASN A 220 -10.88 9.05 1.55
N THR A 221 -9.91 9.93 1.29
CA THR A 221 -10.01 11.34 1.66
C THR A 221 -11.11 12.00 0.82
N THR A 222 -12.07 12.64 1.46
CA THR A 222 -13.09 13.48 0.82
C THR A 222 -12.59 14.90 0.67
N GLY A 223 -13.10 15.63 -0.31
CA GLY A 223 -12.72 17.02 -0.56
C GLY A 223 -13.40 17.57 -1.80
N ARG A 224 -12.80 18.58 -2.40
CA ARG A 224 -13.30 19.27 -3.59
C ARG A 224 -12.20 19.36 -4.65
N LEU A 225 -12.58 19.26 -5.93
CA LEU A 225 -11.71 19.55 -7.06
C LEU A 225 -11.95 20.99 -7.50
N ILE A 226 -10.98 21.86 -7.30
CA ILE A 226 -11.08 23.29 -7.54
C ILE A 226 -10.17 23.66 -8.72
N PRO A 227 -10.67 24.34 -9.76
CA PRO A 227 -9.84 24.94 -10.80
C PRO A 227 -8.95 26.05 -10.21
N GLU A 228 -7.65 25.93 -10.37
CA GLU A 228 -6.69 26.94 -9.92
C GLU A 228 -5.46 26.91 -10.84
N ASN A 229 -4.98 28.08 -11.27
CA ASN A 229 -3.77 28.25 -12.08
C ASN A 229 -3.71 27.33 -13.33
N GLY A 230 -4.86 27.13 -14.01
CA GLY A 230 -4.96 26.29 -15.21
C GLY A 230 -4.95 24.78 -14.97
N GLY A 231 -5.02 24.33 -13.72
CA GLY A 231 -5.13 22.94 -13.32
C GLY A 231 -6.32 22.68 -12.39
N LEU A 232 -6.57 21.39 -12.07
CA LEU A 232 -7.50 20.98 -11.03
C LEU A 232 -6.72 20.66 -9.76
N HIS A 233 -7.05 21.26 -8.65
CA HIS A 233 -6.45 21.01 -7.35
C HIS A 233 -7.45 20.28 -6.44
N PHE A 234 -7.01 19.22 -5.81
CA PHE A 234 -7.81 18.53 -4.79
C PHE A 234 -7.56 19.16 -3.42
N VAL A 235 -8.59 19.79 -2.89
CA VAL A 235 -8.59 20.40 -1.56
C VAL A 235 -9.31 19.44 -0.60
N PRO A 236 -8.58 18.75 0.30
CA PRO A 236 -9.19 17.84 1.25
C PRO A 236 -10.12 18.57 2.21
N ALA A 237 -11.24 17.97 2.56
CA ALA A 237 -12.04 18.38 3.70
C ALA A 237 -11.25 18.18 5.01
N PRO A 238 -11.51 18.97 6.05
CA PRO A 238 -10.94 18.71 7.37
C PRO A 238 -11.20 17.26 7.82
N PRO A 239 -10.20 16.57 8.37
CA PRO A 239 -10.41 15.21 8.88
C PRO A 239 -11.38 15.21 10.07
N GLY A 240 -12.11 14.13 10.23
CA GLY A 240 -12.92 13.87 11.43
C GLY A 240 -12.05 13.69 12.69
N PRO A 241 -12.67 13.45 13.85
CA PRO A 241 -11.99 13.36 15.13
C PRO A 241 -10.94 12.23 15.21
N GLU A 242 -11.10 11.18 14.39
CA GLU A 242 -10.15 10.06 14.31
C GLU A 242 -9.01 10.32 13.30
N GLY A 243 -8.98 11.50 12.70
CA GLY A 243 -8.02 11.88 11.68
C GLY A 243 -8.30 11.27 10.30
N HIS A 244 -7.25 11.17 9.50
CA HIS A 244 -7.32 10.59 8.16
C HIS A 244 -7.65 9.08 8.19
N PHE A 245 -8.37 8.58 7.18
CA PHE A 245 -8.86 7.19 7.06
C PHE A 245 -7.81 6.10 7.37
N TRP A 246 -6.54 6.33 7.03
CA TRP A 246 -5.46 5.36 7.26
C TRP A 246 -4.66 5.58 8.55
N THR A 247 -5.07 6.53 9.42
CA THR A 247 -4.46 6.64 10.76
C THR A 247 -4.72 5.39 11.59
N MET A 248 -3.85 5.12 12.54
CA MET A 248 -4.04 3.98 13.43
C MET A 248 -5.28 4.14 14.32
N ALA A 249 -5.62 5.39 14.68
CA ALA A 249 -6.85 5.71 15.42
C ALA A 249 -8.09 5.34 14.60
N HIS A 250 -8.18 5.79 13.34
CA HIS A 250 -9.31 5.46 12.47
C HIS A 250 -9.42 3.96 12.20
N ARG A 251 -8.28 3.29 11.97
CA ARG A 251 -8.24 1.82 11.76
C ARG A 251 -8.73 1.07 13.00
N ARG A 252 -8.35 1.50 14.20
CA ARG A 252 -8.86 0.93 15.46
C ARG A 252 -10.37 1.14 15.58
N HIS A 253 -10.82 2.37 15.36
CA HIS A 253 -12.25 2.68 15.38
C HIS A 253 -13.02 1.78 14.39
N HIS A 254 -12.52 1.58 13.17
CA HIS A 254 -13.15 0.69 12.20
C HIS A 254 -13.21 -0.77 12.69
N LEU A 255 -12.18 -1.28 13.34
CA LEU A 255 -12.21 -2.62 13.95
C LEU A 255 -13.27 -2.71 15.06
N GLU A 256 -13.28 -1.76 15.98
CA GLU A 256 -14.12 -1.78 17.19
C GLU A 256 -15.59 -1.47 16.88
N SER A 257 -15.86 -0.50 15.98
CA SER A 257 -17.22 -0.06 15.66
C SER A 257 -17.89 -0.88 14.56
N TRP A 258 -17.12 -1.52 13.67
CA TRP A 258 -17.67 -2.21 12.51
C TRP A 258 -17.30 -3.69 12.45
N ILE A 259 -16.02 -4.05 12.39
CA ILE A 259 -15.60 -5.45 12.12
C ILE A 259 -16.00 -6.35 13.29
N ILE A 260 -15.64 -5.99 14.53
CA ILE A 260 -15.94 -6.81 15.70
C ILE A 260 -17.45 -6.96 15.91
N PRO A 261 -18.26 -5.89 15.95
CA PRO A 261 -19.70 -6.03 16.10
C PRO A 261 -20.41 -6.73 14.94
N SER A 262 -19.81 -6.76 13.75
CA SER A 262 -20.39 -7.47 12.60
C SER A 262 -20.54 -8.96 12.82
N ARG A 263 -19.62 -9.56 13.61
CA ARG A 263 -19.69 -10.96 14.00
C ARG A 263 -20.93 -11.25 14.86
N ASP A 264 -21.19 -10.43 15.83
CA ASP A 264 -22.34 -10.64 16.75
C ASP A 264 -23.66 -10.50 15.99
N ARG A 265 -23.74 -9.50 15.09
CA ARG A 265 -24.90 -9.36 14.18
C ARG A 265 -25.10 -10.58 13.28
N TYR A 266 -24.01 -11.15 12.77
CA TYR A 266 -24.04 -12.36 11.97
C TYR A 266 -24.50 -13.58 12.81
N LEU A 267 -23.91 -13.76 14.00
CA LEU A 267 -24.22 -14.89 14.88
C LEU A 267 -25.71 -14.87 15.30
N ALA A 268 -26.26 -13.69 15.62
CA ALA A 268 -27.67 -13.52 15.96
C ALA A 268 -28.63 -13.95 14.83
N LYS A 269 -28.21 -13.85 13.56
CA LYS A 269 -29.01 -14.19 12.38
C LYS A 269 -28.58 -15.49 11.68
N ARG A 270 -27.60 -16.19 12.24
CA ARG A 270 -26.96 -17.36 11.58
C ARG A 270 -27.94 -18.46 11.20
N GLY A 271 -28.94 -18.74 12.06
CA GLY A 271 -29.96 -19.75 11.79
C GLY A 271 -30.79 -19.41 10.55
N GLN A 272 -31.34 -18.20 10.50
CA GLN A 272 -32.10 -17.69 9.38
C GLN A 272 -31.27 -17.67 8.07
N ILE A 273 -30.02 -17.19 8.15
CA ILE A 273 -29.11 -17.16 7.00
C ILE A 273 -28.84 -18.58 6.50
N LYS A 274 -28.64 -19.56 7.39
CA LYS A 274 -28.38 -20.96 7.01
C LYS A 274 -29.58 -21.56 6.25
N GLU A 275 -30.79 -21.29 6.71
CA GLU A 275 -32.01 -21.71 6.03
C GLU A 275 -32.13 -21.09 4.62
N MET A 276 -31.94 -19.76 4.53
CA MET A 276 -31.96 -19.05 3.25
C MET A 276 -30.89 -19.53 2.27
N LEU A 277 -29.71 -19.89 2.75
CA LEU A 277 -28.62 -20.42 1.94
C LEU A 277 -28.90 -21.83 1.41
N GLY A 278 -29.87 -22.58 1.96
CA GLY A 278 -30.23 -23.92 1.50
C GLY A 278 -30.58 -23.95 0.01
N ARG A 279 -31.26 -22.94 -0.50
CA ARG A 279 -31.64 -22.81 -1.93
C ARG A 279 -30.43 -22.60 -2.89
N TYR A 280 -29.26 -22.16 -2.37
CA TYR A 280 -28.05 -21.93 -3.18
C TYR A 280 -27.03 -23.06 -3.02
N ARG A 281 -27.24 -23.93 -2.06
CA ARG A 281 -26.47 -25.17 -1.95
C ARG A 281 -27.22 -26.18 -2.83
N GLY A 282 -26.93 -26.13 -4.15
CA GLY A 282 -27.43 -27.14 -5.07
C GLY A 282 -27.17 -28.52 -4.48
N SER A 283 -28.07 -29.46 -4.75
CA SER A 283 -27.76 -30.86 -4.52
C SER A 283 -26.40 -31.15 -5.14
N SER A 284 -25.35 -31.21 -4.33
CA SER A 284 -24.07 -31.72 -4.76
C SER A 284 -24.24 -33.21 -5.00
N ASN A 285 -24.75 -33.52 -6.17
CA ASN A 285 -24.38 -34.71 -6.91
C ASN A 285 -23.15 -34.29 -7.71
N ASP A 286 -21.96 -34.44 -7.10
CA ASP A 286 -20.72 -34.91 -7.73
C ASP A 286 -19.64 -34.95 -6.66
#